data_01418c6a508d81ec39a06b47c44dd381
#
_entry.id   01418c6a508d81ec39a06b47c44dd381
#
_cell.length_a   1.000
_cell.length_b   1.000
_cell.length_c   1.000
_cell.angle_alpha   90.00
_cell.angle_beta   90.00
_cell.angle_gamma   90.00
#
_symmetry.space_group_name_H-M   'P 1'
#
loop_
_entity.id
_entity.type
_entity.pdbx_description
1 polymer ?
#
loop_
_entity_poly.entity_id
_entity_poly.type
_entity_poly.pdbx_seq_one_letter_code
_entity_poly.pdbx_strand_id
1 'polypeptide(L)'
;GRIITISSVAAQLGGVIGPHYAASKAGLIGLAHYYAAALAKEGITSNAIAPALIETEMLKSNSAIQPTLIPVGRFGQTHEVSSVVVLLAGNGYITGQTISVNGGWYMS
;
A
#
# COMPACT_ATOMS: atom_id res chain seq x y z
N GLY A 1 -16.31 11.26 -5.02
CA GLY A 1 -15.90 10.40 -3.91
C GLY A 1 -14.56 9.72 -4.15
N ARG A 2 -13.99 9.21 -3.10
CA ARG A 2 -12.69 8.56 -3.10
C ARG A 2 -12.77 7.22 -2.38
N ILE A 3 -12.31 6.16 -3.05
CA ILE A 3 -12.12 4.84 -2.43
C ILE A 3 -10.62 4.63 -2.30
N ILE A 4 -10.14 4.49 -1.09
CA ILE A 4 -8.72 4.30 -0.80
C ILE A 4 -8.59 3.00 -0.01
N THR A 5 -7.94 2.02 -0.61
CA THR A 5 -7.82 0.67 -0.06
C THR A 5 -6.39 0.46 0.43
N ILE A 6 -6.25 -0.02 1.65
CA ILE A 6 -4.92 -0.29 2.22
C ILE A 6 -4.59 -1.76 1.97
N SER A 7 -3.68 -1.97 1.04
CA SER A 7 -3.12 -3.27 0.71
C SER A 7 -1.79 -3.48 1.46
N SER A 8 -0.84 -4.15 0.85
CA SER A 8 0.45 -4.44 1.46
C SER A 8 1.45 -4.82 0.37
N VAL A 9 2.72 -4.69 0.65
CA VAL A 9 3.78 -5.27 -0.18
C VAL A 9 3.60 -6.78 -0.35
N ALA A 10 2.94 -7.44 0.60
CA ALA A 10 2.63 -8.87 0.50
C ALA A 10 1.80 -9.22 -0.74
N ALA A 11 0.98 -8.29 -1.22
CA ALA A 11 0.23 -8.47 -2.47
C ALA A 11 1.15 -8.54 -3.69
N GLN A 12 2.33 -7.97 -3.58
CA GLN A 12 3.31 -7.85 -4.67
C GLN A 12 4.40 -8.92 -4.58
N LEU A 13 4.86 -9.23 -3.35
CA LEU A 13 5.98 -10.14 -3.10
C LEU A 13 5.57 -11.48 -2.49
N GLY A 14 4.31 -11.65 -2.10
CA GLY A 14 3.86 -12.80 -1.33
C GLY A 14 4.05 -12.63 0.16
N GLY A 15 5.09 -11.92 0.57
CA GLY A 15 5.34 -11.62 1.98
C GLY A 15 5.71 -12.84 2.81
N VAL A 16 5.68 -12.70 4.14
CA VAL A 16 6.13 -13.71 5.10
C VAL A 16 5.03 -14.21 6.02
N ILE A 17 3.85 -13.57 6.04
CA ILE A 17 2.76 -13.92 6.94
C ILE A 17 2.07 -15.21 6.51
N GLY A 18 1.79 -15.36 5.22
CA GLY A 18 1.19 -16.56 4.68
C GLY A 18 0.38 -16.31 3.41
N PRO A 19 -0.01 -17.40 2.71
CA PRO A 19 -0.70 -17.28 1.42
C PRO A 19 -2.08 -16.64 1.55
N HIS A 20 -2.79 -16.85 2.63
CA HIS A 20 -4.11 -16.24 2.86
C HIS A 20 -4.00 -14.71 2.98
N TYR A 21 -2.97 -14.22 3.66
CA TYR A 21 -2.73 -12.78 3.81
C TYR A 21 -2.35 -12.17 2.46
N ALA A 22 -1.40 -12.78 1.76
CA ALA A 22 -0.96 -12.32 0.45
C ALA A 22 -2.12 -12.29 -0.56
N ALA A 23 -2.92 -13.36 -0.59
CA ALA A 23 -4.08 -13.43 -1.48
C ALA A 23 -5.13 -12.37 -1.14
N SER A 24 -5.40 -12.16 0.15
CA SER A 24 -6.35 -11.14 0.63
C SER A 24 -5.90 -9.74 0.20
N LYS A 25 -4.62 -9.42 0.40
CA LYS A 25 -4.08 -8.10 0.03
C LYS A 25 -4.00 -7.89 -1.47
N ALA A 26 -3.70 -8.94 -2.25
CA ALA A 26 -3.74 -8.88 -3.72
C ALA A 26 -5.17 -8.70 -4.23
N GLY A 27 -6.13 -9.36 -3.59
CA GLY A 27 -7.56 -9.19 -3.91
C GLY A 27 -8.03 -7.76 -3.75
N LEU A 28 -7.51 -7.04 -2.76
CA LEU A 28 -7.82 -5.62 -2.55
C LEU A 28 -7.35 -4.75 -3.72
N ILE A 29 -6.21 -5.06 -4.32
CA ILE A 29 -5.73 -4.35 -5.50
C ILE A 29 -6.67 -4.58 -6.68
N GLY A 30 -7.07 -5.84 -6.89
CA GLY A 30 -8.04 -6.18 -7.96
C GLY A 30 -9.37 -5.47 -7.76
N LEU A 31 -9.84 -5.41 -6.52
CA LEU A 31 -11.08 -4.72 -6.17
C LEU A 31 -10.97 -3.21 -6.44
N ALA A 32 -9.82 -2.61 -6.10
CA ALA A 32 -9.57 -1.20 -6.38
C ALA A 32 -9.63 -0.90 -7.89
N HIS A 33 -9.07 -1.79 -8.72
CA HIS A 33 -9.13 -1.67 -10.17
C HIS A 33 -10.56 -1.76 -10.70
N TYR A 34 -11.35 -2.70 -10.16
CA TYR A 34 -12.74 -2.86 -10.55
C TYR A 34 -13.53 -1.58 -10.32
N TYR A 35 -13.45 -1.02 -9.12
CA TYR A 35 -14.16 0.21 -8.78
C TYR A 35 -13.65 1.41 -9.57
N ALA A 36 -12.35 1.47 -9.86
CA ALA A 36 -11.80 2.54 -10.67
C ALA A 36 -12.45 2.56 -12.06
N ALA A 37 -12.58 1.40 -12.68
CA ALA A 37 -13.20 1.29 -14.01
C ALA A 37 -14.72 1.53 -13.93
N ALA A 38 -15.40 0.94 -12.95
CA ALA A 38 -16.85 0.97 -12.87
C ALA A 38 -17.41 2.34 -12.49
N LEU A 39 -16.69 3.13 -11.69
CA LEU A 39 -17.19 4.35 -11.07
C LEU A 39 -16.54 5.64 -11.59
N ALA A 40 -15.61 5.53 -12.53
CA ALA A 40 -14.88 6.69 -13.06
C ALA A 40 -15.80 7.78 -13.60
N LYS A 41 -16.83 7.38 -14.33
CA LYS A 41 -17.79 8.34 -14.95
C LYS A 41 -18.64 9.07 -13.91
N GLU A 42 -18.73 8.53 -12.72
CA GLU A 42 -19.47 9.15 -11.60
C GLU A 42 -18.58 10.09 -10.78
N GLY A 43 -17.33 10.31 -11.21
CA GLY A 43 -16.40 11.17 -10.49
C GLY A 43 -15.81 10.52 -9.25
N ILE A 44 -15.88 9.18 -9.15
CA ILE A 44 -15.33 8.44 -8.02
C ILE A 44 -14.00 7.81 -8.45
N THR A 45 -12.95 8.08 -7.70
CA THR A 45 -11.64 7.45 -7.89
C THR A 45 -11.46 6.29 -6.92
N SER A 46 -10.67 5.30 -7.34
CA SER A 46 -10.39 4.13 -6.50
C SER A 46 -8.93 3.73 -6.67
N ASN A 47 -8.19 3.76 -5.57
CA ASN A 47 -6.77 3.48 -5.56
C ASN A 47 -6.42 2.58 -4.36
N ALA A 48 -5.28 1.93 -4.44
CA ALA A 48 -4.73 1.14 -3.34
C ALA A 48 -3.40 1.74 -2.89
N ILE A 49 -3.09 1.58 -1.62
CA ILE A 49 -1.78 1.90 -1.05
C ILE A 49 -1.19 0.60 -0.55
N ALA A 50 0.06 0.32 -0.92
CA ALA A 50 0.77 -0.88 -0.51
C ALA A 50 1.96 -0.50 0.37
N PRO A 51 1.76 -0.35 1.68
CA PRO A 51 2.85 -0.05 2.61
C PRO A 51 3.69 -1.29 2.90
N ALA A 52 4.94 -1.06 3.28
CA ALA A 52 5.81 -2.11 3.81
C ALA A 52 6.79 -1.51 4.80
N LEU A 53 7.04 -2.26 5.87
CA LEU A 53 8.07 -1.94 6.84
C LEU A 53 7.87 -0.53 7.44
N ILE A 54 6.63 -0.26 7.82
CA ILE A 54 6.25 0.95 8.53
C ILE A 54 6.50 0.73 10.03
N GLU A 55 7.11 1.69 10.68
CA GLU A 55 7.50 1.58 12.08
C GLU A 55 6.28 1.44 12.99
N THR A 56 6.17 0.27 13.63
CA THR A 56 5.13 -0.06 14.61
C THR A 56 5.80 -0.81 15.76
N GLU A 57 5.12 -0.93 16.89
CA GLU A 57 5.66 -1.69 18.04
C GLU A 57 5.94 -3.14 17.64
N MET A 58 5.06 -3.76 16.85
CA MET A 58 5.24 -5.13 16.39
C MET A 58 6.50 -5.26 15.52
N LEU A 59 6.73 -4.32 14.63
CA LEU A 59 7.91 -4.33 13.76
C LEU A 59 9.19 -4.12 14.57
N LYS A 60 9.19 -3.19 15.53
CA LYS A 60 10.35 -2.92 16.41
C LYS A 60 10.72 -4.13 17.23
N SER A 61 9.76 -4.93 17.67
CA SER A 61 10.00 -6.11 18.50
C SER A 61 10.53 -7.31 17.69
N ASN A 62 10.49 -7.27 16.37
CA ASN A 62 10.99 -8.35 15.52
C ASN A 62 12.44 -8.10 15.12
N SER A 63 13.37 -8.71 15.86
CA SER A 63 14.81 -8.53 15.63
C SER A 63 15.31 -9.11 14.28
N ALA A 64 14.51 -9.94 13.62
CA ALA A 64 14.86 -10.49 12.31
C ALA A 64 14.73 -9.44 11.20
N ILE A 65 14.00 -8.37 11.45
CA ILE A 65 13.77 -7.31 10.47
C ILE A 65 14.67 -6.13 10.81
N GLN A 66 15.64 -5.86 9.92
CA GLN A 66 16.63 -4.80 10.11
C GLN A 66 16.39 -3.67 9.12
N PRO A 67 16.43 -2.40 9.58
CA PRO A 67 16.23 -1.26 8.68
C PRO A 67 17.28 -1.20 7.57
N THR A 68 18.48 -1.75 7.79
CA THR A 68 19.55 -1.78 6.81
C THR A 68 19.24 -2.61 5.57
N LEU A 69 18.23 -3.48 5.66
CA LEU A 69 17.77 -4.26 4.50
C LEU A 69 16.91 -3.44 3.55
N ILE A 70 16.44 -2.28 3.99
CA ILE A 70 15.60 -1.39 3.18
C ILE A 70 16.52 -0.45 2.41
N PRO A 71 16.36 -0.28 1.09
CA PRO A 71 17.23 0.62 0.31
C PRO A 71 17.33 2.03 0.88
N VAL A 72 16.24 2.60 1.39
CA VAL A 72 16.28 3.92 2.04
C VAL A 72 17.05 3.89 3.37
N GLY A 73 17.16 2.71 4.00
CA GLY A 73 17.97 2.52 5.20
C GLY A 73 17.26 2.79 6.52
N ARG A 74 15.95 2.95 6.49
CA ARG A 74 15.13 3.15 7.69
C ARG A 74 13.73 2.62 7.47
N PHE A 75 13.02 2.36 8.57
CA PHE A 75 11.58 2.08 8.49
C PHE A 75 10.81 3.33 8.09
N GLY A 76 9.69 3.14 7.38
CA GLY A 76 8.77 4.22 7.10
C GLY A 76 8.01 4.63 8.35
N GLN A 77 7.48 5.84 8.34
CA GLN A 77 6.66 6.37 9.43
C GLN A 77 5.20 6.37 9.02
N THR A 78 4.31 6.28 10.00
CA THR A 78 2.86 6.27 9.73
C THR A 78 2.40 7.49 8.95
N HIS A 79 2.98 8.66 9.21
CA HIS A 79 2.62 9.88 8.48
C HIS A 79 3.03 9.81 7.00
N GLU A 80 4.01 8.97 6.64
CA GLU A 80 4.40 8.80 5.24
C GLU A 80 3.36 8.00 4.46
N VAL A 81 2.62 7.14 5.13
CA VAL A 81 1.46 6.47 4.52
C VAL A 81 0.25 7.40 4.49
N SER A 82 -0.03 8.09 5.58
CA SER A 82 -1.19 8.98 5.65
C SER A 82 -1.08 10.17 4.70
N SER A 83 0.13 10.64 4.40
CA SER A 83 0.31 11.69 3.40
C SER A 83 -0.14 11.26 1.99
N VAL A 84 0.02 9.97 1.67
CA VAL A 84 -0.48 9.42 0.40
C VAL A 84 -2.01 9.36 0.41
N VAL A 85 -2.62 9.02 1.54
CA VAL A 85 -4.09 9.06 1.67
C VAL A 85 -4.60 10.47 1.38
N VAL A 86 -3.98 11.48 1.97
CA VAL A 86 -4.37 12.89 1.75
C VAL A 86 -4.20 13.28 0.28
N LEU A 87 -3.10 12.88 -0.34
CA LEU A 87 -2.85 13.14 -1.76
C LEU A 87 -3.97 12.55 -2.62
N LEU A 88 -4.31 11.29 -2.41
CA LEU A 88 -5.34 10.60 -3.19
C LEU A 88 -6.72 11.18 -2.93
N ALA A 89 -7.00 11.59 -1.70
CA ALA A 89 -8.27 12.22 -1.37
C ALA A 89 -8.46 13.55 -2.08
N GLY A 90 -7.38 14.29 -2.30
CA GLY A 90 -7.43 15.61 -2.92
C GLY A 90 -7.25 15.62 -4.44
N ASN A 91 -7.00 14.48 -5.08
CA ASN A 91 -6.67 14.44 -6.51
C ASN A 91 -7.69 13.60 -7.28
N GLY A 92 -8.51 14.25 -8.07
CA GLY A 92 -9.57 13.60 -8.86
C GLY A 92 -9.10 12.99 -10.17
N TYR A 93 -7.82 13.06 -10.49
CA TYR A 93 -7.28 12.51 -11.75
C TYR A 93 -6.37 11.32 -11.53
N ILE A 94 -6.24 10.84 -10.28
CA ILE A 94 -5.53 9.61 -9.94
C ILE A 94 -6.58 8.54 -9.63
N THR A 95 -6.63 7.50 -10.45
CA THR A 95 -7.53 6.38 -10.22
C THR A 95 -6.94 5.10 -10.82
N GLY A 96 -7.26 3.96 -10.24
CA GLY A 96 -6.78 2.66 -10.70
C GLY A 96 -5.31 2.40 -10.39
N GLN A 97 -4.72 3.13 -9.46
CA GLN A 97 -3.30 3.03 -9.15
C GLN A 97 -3.06 2.32 -7.82
N THR A 98 -1.92 1.65 -7.74
CA THR A 98 -1.39 1.14 -6.48
C THR A 98 -0.13 1.93 -6.18
N ILE A 99 -0.14 2.66 -5.07
CA ILE A 99 0.99 3.46 -4.64
C ILE A 99 1.77 2.68 -3.59
N SER A 100 3.00 2.32 -3.92
CA SER A 100 3.89 1.61 -3.00
C SER A 100 4.58 2.61 -2.07
N VAL A 101 4.57 2.32 -0.77
CA VAL A 101 5.24 3.12 0.26
C VAL A 101 6.13 2.15 1.05
N ASN A 102 7.32 1.87 0.55
CA ASN A 102 8.13 0.75 1.01
C ASN A 102 9.64 1.02 1.06
N GLY A 103 10.08 2.26 0.89
CA GLY A 103 11.50 2.60 0.95
C GLY A 103 12.37 1.94 -0.11
N GLY A 104 11.78 1.47 -1.20
CA GLY A 104 12.50 0.77 -2.27
C GLY A 104 12.58 -0.75 -2.06
N TRP A 105 11.91 -1.27 -1.03
CA TRP A 105 11.90 -2.72 -0.75
C TRP A 105 11.38 -3.53 -1.94
N TYR A 106 10.39 -3.01 -2.63
CA TYR A 106 9.87 -3.57 -3.87
C TYR A 106 9.75 -2.45 -4.90
N MET A 107 10.26 -2.69 -6.08
CA MET A 107 10.22 -1.72 -7.18
C MET A 107 9.20 -2.18 -8.22
N SER A 108 8.26 -1.31 -8.49
CA SER A 108 7.20 -1.55 -9.50
C SER A 108 7.63 -1.09 -10.88
#